data_bba9f25fb267c68c1f7d7b5ce9f345cc
#
_entry.id   bba9f25fb267c68c1f7d7b5ce9f345cc
#
_cell.length_a   1.000
_cell.length_b   1.000
_cell.length_c   1.000
_cell.angle_alpha   90.00
_cell.angle_beta   90.00
_cell.angle_gamma   90.00
#
_symmetry.space_group_name_H-M   'P 1'
#
loop_
_entity.id
_entity.type
_entity.pdbx_description
1 polymer ?
#
loop_
_entity_poly.entity_id
_entity_poly.type
_entity_poly.pdbx_seq_one_letter_code
_entity_poly.pdbx_strand_id
1 'polypeptide(L)' 'MLLHEMNYVYEVYRQRSFTKAAQALYIAQPSLSQMVRKAEARIGAPIFDRSTSPIGVTELG' A
#
# COMPACT_ATOMS: atom_id res chain seq x y z
N MET A 1 -7.06 4.42 -12.68
CA MET A 1 -8.01 5.29 -11.95
C MET A 1 -7.50 5.57 -10.55
N LEU A 2 -7.58 6.81 -10.16
CA LEU A 2 -7.13 7.22 -8.82
C LEU A 2 -7.85 6.48 -7.72
N LEU A 3 -9.14 6.24 -7.90
CA LEU A 3 -9.95 5.57 -6.88
C LEU A 3 -9.45 4.16 -6.57
N HIS A 4 -9.02 3.42 -7.59
CA HIS A 4 -8.50 2.07 -7.37
C HIS A 4 -7.19 2.09 -6.60
N GLU A 5 -6.29 3.00 -6.96
CA GLU A 5 -5.02 3.12 -6.27
C GLU A 5 -5.22 3.50 -4.80
N MET A 6 -6.13 4.43 -4.53
CA MET A 6 -6.41 4.85 -3.16
C MET A 6 -7.03 3.72 -2.35
N ASN A 7 -7.89 2.90 -2.96
CA ASN A 7 -8.45 1.74 -2.28
C ASN A 7 -7.37 0.76 -1.87
N TYR A 8 -6.39 0.53 -2.74
CA TYR A 8 -5.28 -0.38 -2.44
C TYR A 8 -4.41 0.17 -1.33
N VAL A 9 -4.08 1.46 -1.39
CA VAL A 9 -3.29 2.12 -0.36
C VAL A 9 -4.04 2.06 0.98
N TYR A 10 -5.32 2.35 0.96
CA TYR A 10 -6.14 2.32 2.17
C TYR A 10 -6.16 0.93 2.80
N GLU A 11 -6.29 -0.11 1.98
CA GLU A 11 -6.34 -1.47 2.50
C GLU A 11 -5.02 -1.86 3.15
N VAL A 12 -3.89 -1.49 2.55
CA VAL A 12 -2.58 -1.75 3.17
C VAL A 12 -2.48 -1.02 4.50
N TYR A 13 -2.94 0.21 4.55
CA TYR A 13 -2.94 1.00 5.79
C TYR A 13 -3.80 0.32 6.86
N ARG A 14 -4.99 -0.13 6.49
CA ARG A 14 -5.91 -0.77 7.42
C ARG A 14 -5.36 -2.09 7.95
N GLN A 15 -4.77 -2.90 7.07
CA GLN A 15 -4.25 -4.22 7.44
C GLN A 15 -2.85 -4.17 8.05
N ARG A 16 -2.09 -3.11 7.78
CA ARG A 16 -0.69 -2.99 8.15
C ARG A 16 0.14 -4.17 7.64
N SER A 17 -0.24 -4.73 6.49
CA SER A 17 0.41 -5.89 5.90
C SER A 17 0.06 -5.95 4.42
N PHE A 18 1.07 -6.05 3.56
CA PHE A 18 0.84 -6.23 2.13
C PHE A 18 0.21 -7.57 1.84
N THR A 19 0.63 -8.63 2.54
CA THR A 19 0.09 -9.97 2.33
C THR A 19 -1.39 -10.03 2.68
N LYS A 20 -1.76 -9.51 3.84
CA LYS A 20 -3.16 -9.52 4.27
C LYS A 20 -4.02 -8.63 3.40
N ALA A 21 -3.50 -7.47 3.01
CA ALA A 21 -4.23 -6.57 2.14
C ALA A 21 -4.48 -7.21 0.78
N ALA A 22 -3.47 -7.87 0.21
CA ALA A 22 -3.63 -8.56 -1.07
C ALA A 22 -4.69 -9.65 -0.98
N GLN A 23 -4.72 -10.39 0.11
CA GLN A 23 -5.73 -11.42 0.33
C GLN A 23 -7.13 -10.80 0.40
N ALA A 24 -7.27 -9.71 1.11
CA ALA A 24 -8.57 -9.02 1.23
C ALA A 24 -9.03 -8.46 -0.11
N LEU A 25 -8.11 -8.06 -0.97
CA LEU A 25 -8.42 -7.50 -2.27
C LEU A 25 -8.50 -8.54 -3.38
N TYR A 26 -8.20 -9.81 -3.05
CA TYR A 26 -8.22 -10.92 -4.02
C TYR A 26 -7.25 -10.70 -5.18
N ILE A 27 -6.07 -10.16 -4.87
CA ILE A 27 -5.02 -9.95 -5.86
C ILE A 27 -3.71 -10.52 -5.34
N ALA A 28 -2.75 -10.71 -6.28
CA ALA A 28 -1.43 -11.17 -5.90
C ALA A 28 -0.67 -10.07 -5.17
N GLN A 29 0.10 -10.45 -4.15
CA GLN A 29 0.87 -9.50 -3.36
C GLN A 29 1.84 -8.65 -4.22
N PRO A 30 2.56 -9.24 -5.21
CA PRO A 30 3.41 -8.41 -6.07
C PRO A 30 2.64 -7.35 -6.84
N SER A 31 1.42 -7.66 -7.28
CA SER A 31 0.57 -6.69 -7.97
C SER A 31 0.19 -5.53 -7.06
N LEU A 32 -0.21 -5.85 -5.83
CA LEU A 32 -0.53 -4.83 -4.84
C LEU A 32 0.68 -3.94 -4.56
N SER A 33 1.85 -4.55 -4.39
CA SER A 33 3.07 -3.81 -4.11
C SER A 33 3.39 -2.82 -5.24
N GLN A 34 3.21 -3.23 -6.49
CA GLN A 34 3.43 -2.35 -7.64
C GLN A 34 2.43 -1.19 -7.66
N MET A 35 1.17 -1.47 -7.35
CA MET A 35 0.14 -0.43 -7.32
C MET A 35 0.46 0.63 -6.26
N VAL A 36 0.90 0.19 -5.09
CA VAL A 36 1.27 1.11 -4.02
C VAL A 36 2.49 1.94 -4.43
N ARG A 37 3.48 1.32 -5.08
CA ARG A 37 4.66 2.04 -5.56
C ARG A 37 4.29 3.10 -6.59
N LYS A 38 3.33 2.82 -7.46
CA LYS A 38 2.86 3.81 -8.42
C LYS A 38 2.22 5.00 -7.72
N ALA A 39 1.42 4.74 -6.69
CA ALA A 39 0.81 5.82 -5.91
C ALA A 39 1.88 6.64 -5.20
N GLU A 40 2.88 5.98 -4.63
CA GLU A 40 3.99 6.67 -3.98
C GLU A 40 4.77 7.53 -4.95
N ALA A 41 4.97 7.03 -6.17
CA ALA A 41 5.69 7.77 -7.20
C ALA A 41 4.94 9.04 -7.60
N ARG A 42 3.61 9.00 -7.64
CA ARG A 42 2.81 10.18 -7.93
C ARG A 42 2.93 11.24 -6.85
N ILE A 43 2.99 10.80 -5.61
CA ILE A 43 3.15 11.70 -4.47
C ILE A 43 4.58 12.21 -4.40
N GLY A 44 5.55 11.40 -4.85
CA GLY A 44 6.95 11.74 -4.81
C GLY A 44 7.64 11.34 -3.52
N ALA A 45 6.99 10.51 -2.70
CA ALA A 45 7.55 10.07 -1.44
C ALA A 45 6.88 8.77 -0.99
N PRO A 46 7.57 7.91 -0.22
CA PRO A 46 6.95 6.69 0.30
C PRO A 46 5.85 7.00 1.30
N ILE A 47 4.79 6.21 1.24
CA ILE A 47 3.68 6.31 2.18
C ILE A 47 3.88 5.36 3.35
N PHE A 48 4.44 4.18 3.09
CA PHE A 48 4.59 3.13 4.09
C PHE A 48 6.06 2.89 4.41
N ASP A 49 6.32 2.66 5.68
CA ASP A 49 7.64 2.25 6.14
C ASP A 49 7.67 0.73 6.18
N ARG A 50 8.31 0.13 5.17
CA ARG A 50 8.35 -1.33 5.01
C ARG A 50 9.45 -1.97 5.83
N SER A 51 10.23 -1.18 6.54
CA SER A 51 11.32 -1.71 7.37
C SER A 51 10.83 -2.21 8.72
N THR A 52 9.56 -1.94 9.07
CA THR A 52 8.98 -2.36 10.33
C THR A 52 7.91 -3.41 10.12
N SER A 53 7.63 -4.18 11.17
CA SER A 53 6.56 -5.18 11.18
C SER A 53 5.78 -5.05 12.48
N PRO A 54 4.50 -4.65 12.48
CA PRO A 54 3.70 -4.35 11.29
C PRO A 54 4.18 -3.09 10.56
N ILE A 55 3.74 -2.96 9.31
CA ILE A 55 4.15 -1.84 8.45
C ILE A 55 3.74 -0.51 9.09
N GLY A 56 4.72 0.39 9.18
CA GLY A 56 4.46 1.73 9.66
C GLY A 56 3.96 2.63 8.54
N VAL A 57 3.45 3.80 8.94
CA VAL A 57 3.00 4.82 8.01
C VAL A 57 3.94 6.01 8.16
N THR A 58 4.42 6.55 7.04
CA THR A 58 5.30 7.71 7.08
C THR A 58 4.53 8.96 7.47
N GLU A 59 5.25 10.04 7.75
CA GLU A 59 4.60 11.31 8.08
C GLU A 59 3.69 11.79 6.96
N LEU A 60 4.04 11.50 5.72
CA LEU A 60 3.22 11.86 4.58
C LEU A 60 1.89 11.10 4.56
N GLY A 61 1.95 9.84 4.95
CA GLY A 61 0.74 9.03 5.01
C GLY A 61 -0.09 9.33 6.21
#